data_7f9e95995b575cee7a484badef3c1451
#
_entry.id   7f9e95995b575cee7a484badef3c1451
#
_cell.length_a   1.000
_cell.length_b   1.000
_cell.length_c   1.000
_cell.angle_alpha   90.00
_cell.angle_beta   90.00
_cell.angle_gamma   90.00
#
_symmetry.space_group_name_H-M   'P 1'
#
loop_
_entity.id
_entity.type
_entity.pdbx_description
1 polymer ?
#
loop_
_entity_poly.entity_id
_entity_poly.type
_entity_poly.pdbx_seq_one_letter_code
_entity_poly.pdbx_strand_id
1 'polypeptide(L)'
;FAMPKKLLSPDAARDFLVRRFNNQHQNWLAGEGAWPLSIGLGTPTQNDIAEDASAVREWASAWQSRTGPGEVVFEERQFARLGRHRLPVGLTLPDAAAVAACVGQLRRWEVATQRYQQVVGRWPAIEQRALAGRFDVLADYSAADFERLMTLLAWLEANPASGLYLRQLPVEGVDTKWLEKRTGLMAALLRSLRKVAEDDGDFHRLFGLRRPAHRVRIRVLCPVLRRAVGGLCDIEAPAGELASLPIAPETVVIVENLETGL
;
A
#
# COMPACT_ATOMS: atom_id res chain seq x y z
N PHE A 1 -33.87 -7.86 -5.98
CA PHE A 1 -33.83 -7.58 -4.52
C PHE A 1 -34.39 -6.18 -4.30
N ALA A 2 -35.54 -6.10 -3.67
CA ALA A 2 -36.15 -4.80 -3.29
C ALA A 2 -35.27 -4.17 -2.20
N MET A 3 -34.61 -3.05 -2.55
CA MET A 3 -33.86 -2.25 -1.58
C MET A 3 -34.82 -1.68 -0.54
N PRO A 4 -34.46 -1.64 0.74
CA PRO A 4 -35.29 -1.02 1.75
C PRO A 4 -35.48 0.45 1.41
N LYS A 5 -36.71 0.95 1.55
CA LYS A 5 -37.23 2.30 1.19
C LYS A 5 -36.69 3.41 2.10
N LYS A 6 -35.39 3.45 2.38
CA LYS A 6 -34.80 4.54 3.17
C LYS A 6 -34.32 5.65 2.23
N LEU A 7 -34.82 6.87 2.44
CA LEU A 7 -34.30 8.05 1.75
C LEU A 7 -32.86 8.29 2.17
N LEU A 8 -31.96 8.41 1.20
CA LEU A 8 -30.54 8.59 1.43
C LEU A 8 -30.23 10.10 1.47
N SER A 9 -29.78 10.61 2.61
CA SER A 9 -29.32 11.99 2.73
C SER A 9 -27.95 12.20 2.05
N PRO A 10 -27.55 13.45 1.74
CA PRO A 10 -26.21 13.73 1.20
C PRO A 10 -25.07 13.17 2.06
N ASP A 11 -25.19 13.24 3.40
CA ASP A 11 -24.19 12.70 4.32
C ASP A 11 -24.15 11.16 4.29
N ALA A 12 -25.32 10.51 4.31
CA ALA A 12 -25.39 9.06 4.20
C ALA A 12 -24.87 8.53 2.85
N ALA A 13 -25.09 9.29 1.76
CA ALA A 13 -24.50 8.98 0.46
C ALA A 13 -22.97 9.14 0.47
N ARG A 14 -22.45 10.16 1.16
CA ARG A 14 -21.01 10.33 1.37
C ARG A 14 -20.41 9.15 2.14
N ASP A 15 -21.04 8.72 3.24
CA ASP A 15 -20.59 7.56 4.03
C ASP A 15 -20.59 6.27 3.20
N PHE A 16 -21.58 6.10 2.33
CA PHE A 16 -21.60 4.99 1.38
C PHE A 16 -20.41 5.07 0.41
N LEU A 17 -20.13 6.26 -0.13
CA LEU A 17 -19.00 6.49 -1.03
C LEU A 17 -17.65 6.29 -0.33
N VAL A 18 -17.50 6.67 0.94
CA VAL A 18 -16.30 6.39 1.75
C VAL A 18 -16.02 4.90 1.80
N ARG A 19 -17.03 4.10 2.16
CA ARG A 19 -16.89 2.63 2.18
C ARG A 19 -16.57 2.08 0.79
N ARG A 20 -17.22 2.59 -0.24
CA ARG A 20 -16.99 2.16 -1.62
C ARG A 20 -15.58 2.50 -2.10
N PHE A 21 -15.10 3.70 -1.82
CA PHE A 21 -13.73 4.13 -2.12
C PHE A 21 -12.72 3.22 -1.42
N ASN A 22 -12.85 3.02 -0.11
CA ASN A 22 -11.93 2.18 0.64
C ASN A 22 -11.85 0.74 0.11
N ASN A 23 -12.94 0.21 -0.40
CA ASN A 23 -13.00 -1.16 -0.92
C ASN A 23 -12.59 -1.29 -2.39
N GLN A 24 -12.62 -0.20 -3.19
CA GLN A 24 -12.51 -0.29 -4.64
C GLN A 24 -11.40 0.58 -5.25
N HIS A 25 -10.82 1.54 -4.51
CA HIS A 25 -9.84 2.48 -5.05
C HIS A 25 -8.65 1.80 -5.72
N GLN A 26 -8.21 0.65 -5.21
CA GLN A 26 -7.11 -0.13 -5.82
C GLN A 26 -7.53 -0.71 -7.18
N ASN A 27 -8.73 -1.27 -7.27
CA ASN A 27 -9.26 -1.79 -8.53
C ASN A 27 -9.44 -0.66 -9.56
N TRP A 28 -9.95 0.50 -9.11
CA TRP A 28 -10.10 1.66 -9.98
C TRP A 28 -8.76 2.20 -10.47
N LEU A 29 -7.74 2.19 -9.62
CA LEU A 29 -6.38 2.58 -10.01
C LEU A 29 -5.80 1.62 -11.06
N ALA A 30 -6.12 0.32 -10.99
CA ALA A 30 -5.75 -0.67 -11.99
C ALA A 30 -6.58 -0.58 -13.29
N GLY A 31 -7.49 0.39 -13.40
CA GLY A 31 -8.37 0.55 -14.56
C GLY A 31 -9.62 -0.33 -14.53
N GLU A 32 -9.88 -1.01 -13.43
CA GLU A 32 -11.09 -1.81 -13.24
C GLU A 32 -12.21 -0.91 -12.69
N GLY A 33 -13.39 -0.99 -13.24
CA GLY A 33 -14.56 -0.25 -12.74
C GLY A 33 -15.56 0.05 -13.85
N ALA A 34 -16.83 0.06 -13.49
CA ALA A 34 -17.90 0.47 -14.40
C ALA A 34 -18.25 1.94 -14.10
N TRP A 35 -18.14 2.77 -15.12
CA TRP A 35 -18.44 4.19 -15.04
C TRP A 35 -19.53 4.58 -16.05
N PRO A 36 -20.43 5.52 -15.75
CA PRO A 36 -20.52 6.25 -14.47
C PRO A 36 -21.05 5.39 -13.30
N LEU A 37 -20.63 5.73 -12.08
CA LEU A 37 -21.17 5.14 -10.86
C LEU A 37 -22.49 5.86 -10.49
N SER A 38 -23.60 5.12 -10.45
CA SER A 38 -24.90 5.64 -10.05
C SER A 38 -25.33 5.09 -8.70
N ILE A 39 -25.81 5.96 -7.82
CA ILE A 39 -26.33 5.63 -6.49
C ILE A 39 -27.81 6.06 -6.45
N GLY A 40 -28.71 5.13 -6.16
CA GLY A 40 -30.11 5.43 -5.94
C GLY A 40 -30.30 6.14 -4.59
N LEU A 41 -31.01 7.27 -4.58
CA LEU A 41 -31.22 8.08 -3.39
C LEU A 41 -32.49 7.68 -2.63
N GLY A 42 -33.24 6.71 -3.15
CA GLY A 42 -34.55 6.35 -2.65
C GLY A 42 -35.67 7.16 -3.31
N THR A 43 -36.89 6.72 -3.07
CA THR A 43 -38.07 7.40 -3.58
C THR A 43 -39.13 7.39 -2.48
N PRO A 44 -39.58 8.55 -1.99
CA PRO A 44 -40.64 8.59 -0.98
C PRO A 44 -41.93 8.03 -1.56
N THR A 45 -42.63 7.28 -0.75
CA THR A 45 -43.98 6.81 -1.07
C THR A 45 -45.03 7.86 -0.68
N GLN A 46 -46.27 7.66 -1.11
CA GLN A 46 -47.37 8.53 -0.71
C GLN A 46 -47.61 8.50 0.81
N ASN A 47 -47.35 7.36 1.45
CA ASN A 47 -47.42 7.21 2.90
C ASN A 47 -46.29 7.96 3.61
N ASP A 48 -45.07 7.88 3.15
CA ASP A 48 -43.93 8.62 3.73
C ASP A 48 -44.21 10.14 3.74
N ILE A 49 -44.83 10.64 2.66
CA ILE A 49 -45.17 12.06 2.54
C ILE A 49 -46.40 12.41 3.45
N ALA A 50 -47.34 11.48 3.62
CA ALA A 50 -48.50 11.70 4.48
C ALA A 50 -48.10 11.68 5.96
N GLU A 51 -47.12 10.88 6.35
CA GLU A 51 -46.58 10.78 7.71
C GLU A 51 -45.70 11.98 8.06
N ASP A 52 -44.76 12.36 7.20
CA ASP A 52 -43.87 13.49 7.44
C ASP A 52 -43.46 14.20 6.13
N ALA A 53 -44.33 15.08 5.65
CA ALA A 53 -44.08 15.91 4.49
C ALA A 53 -42.91 16.91 4.69
N SER A 54 -42.58 17.26 5.94
CA SER A 54 -41.49 18.18 6.25
C SER A 54 -40.15 17.50 6.03
N ALA A 55 -39.98 16.30 6.57
CA ALA A 55 -38.75 15.51 6.37
C ALA A 55 -38.45 15.22 4.89
N VAL A 56 -39.48 14.91 4.09
CA VAL A 56 -39.32 14.70 2.64
C VAL A 56 -38.91 15.99 1.92
N ARG A 57 -39.47 17.15 2.30
CA ARG A 57 -39.04 18.44 1.71
C ARG A 57 -37.65 18.83 2.11
N GLU A 58 -37.26 18.64 3.36
CA GLU A 58 -35.89 18.89 3.86
C GLU A 58 -34.88 18.01 3.13
N TRP A 59 -35.18 16.73 2.99
CA TRP A 59 -34.36 15.80 2.21
C TRP A 59 -34.19 16.24 0.74
N ALA A 60 -35.28 16.60 0.05
CA ALA A 60 -35.21 17.06 -1.33
C ALA A 60 -34.46 18.38 -1.46
N SER A 61 -34.65 19.32 -0.54
CA SER A 61 -33.94 20.60 -0.47
C SER A 61 -32.44 20.41 -0.23
N ALA A 62 -32.05 19.46 0.65
CA ALA A 62 -30.65 19.13 0.89
C ALA A 62 -29.93 18.66 -0.38
N TRP A 63 -30.60 17.87 -1.21
CA TRP A 63 -30.07 17.46 -2.50
C TRP A 63 -30.06 18.58 -3.57
N GLN A 64 -31.05 19.47 -3.54
CA GLN A 64 -31.09 20.62 -4.45
C GLN A 64 -29.99 21.64 -4.15
N SER A 65 -29.68 21.84 -2.89
CA SER A 65 -28.63 22.76 -2.42
C SER A 65 -27.23 22.14 -2.38
N ARG A 66 -27.11 20.82 -2.63
CA ARG A 66 -25.83 20.13 -2.61
C ARG A 66 -24.88 20.69 -3.65
N THR A 67 -23.71 21.10 -3.19
CA THR A 67 -22.56 21.44 -4.03
C THR A 67 -21.52 20.32 -3.98
N GLY A 68 -20.81 20.08 -5.07
CA GLY A 68 -19.74 19.08 -5.11
C GLY A 68 -19.82 18.15 -6.33
N PRO A 69 -18.88 17.20 -6.43
CA PRO A 69 -18.76 16.33 -7.61
C PRO A 69 -19.97 15.45 -7.82
N GLY A 70 -20.20 15.12 -9.08
CA GLY A 70 -21.33 14.31 -9.53
C GLY A 70 -22.59 15.10 -9.82
N GLU A 71 -23.48 14.47 -10.54
CA GLU A 71 -24.76 15.02 -10.99
C GLU A 71 -25.90 14.39 -10.18
N VAL A 72 -26.78 15.22 -9.60
CA VAL A 72 -27.99 14.75 -8.95
C VAL A 72 -29.09 14.65 -10.01
N VAL A 73 -29.59 13.43 -10.19
CA VAL A 73 -30.70 13.16 -11.12
C VAL A 73 -32.01 13.41 -10.41
N PHE A 74 -32.85 14.25 -11.01
CA PHE A 74 -34.17 14.58 -10.48
C PHE A 74 -35.27 14.04 -11.42
N GLU A 75 -36.34 13.53 -10.85
CA GLU A 75 -37.54 13.15 -11.56
C GLU A 75 -38.76 13.94 -11.08
N GLU A 76 -39.67 14.29 -11.98
CA GLU A 76 -40.98 14.82 -11.64
C GLU A 76 -41.92 13.68 -11.29
N ARG A 77 -42.54 13.73 -10.10
CA ARG A 77 -43.52 12.75 -9.64
C ARG A 77 -44.83 13.42 -9.26
N GLN A 78 -45.91 12.84 -9.73
CA GLN A 78 -47.27 13.26 -9.41
C GLN A 78 -47.79 12.43 -8.24
N PHE A 79 -48.18 13.11 -7.16
CA PHE A 79 -48.85 12.48 -6.01
C PHE A 79 -50.32 12.90 -5.97
N ALA A 80 -51.23 11.95 -5.77
CA ALA A 80 -52.65 12.14 -5.93
C ALA A 80 -53.23 13.28 -5.04
N ARG A 81 -52.63 13.51 -3.85
CA ARG A 81 -53.09 14.54 -2.89
C ARG A 81 -52.15 15.73 -2.74
N LEU A 82 -50.94 15.68 -3.33
CA LEU A 82 -49.88 16.66 -3.06
C LEU A 82 -49.39 17.37 -4.31
N GLY A 83 -49.90 16.98 -5.51
CA GLY A 83 -49.52 17.59 -6.75
C GLY A 83 -48.18 17.06 -7.30
N ARG A 84 -47.51 17.86 -8.13
CA ARG A 84 -46.27 17.53 -8.83
C ARG A 84 -45.07 17.99 -7.99
N HIS A 85 -44.11 17.08 -7.80
CA HIS A 85 -42.88 17.36 -7.05
C HIS A 85 -41.70 16.88 -7.85
N ARG A 86 -40.61 17.68 -7.88
CA ARG A 86 -39.31 17.33 -8.43
C ARG A 86 -38.43 16.72 -7.32
N LEU A 87 -38.21 15.42 -7.39
CA LEU A 87 -37.51 14.64 -6.34
C LEU A 87 -36.15 14.15 -6.84
N PRO A 88 -35.11 14.17 -5.97
CA PRO A 88 -33.83 13.57 -6.29
C PRO A 88 -33.97 12.04 -6.27
N VAL A 89 -33.59 11.36 -7.34
CA VAL A 89 -33.72 9.90 -7.47
C VAL A 89 -32.36 9.21 -7.56
N GLY A 90 -31.32 9.93 -7.95
CA GLY A 90 -29.99 9.37 -8.12
C GLY A 90 -28.86 10.39 -7.99
N LEU A 91 -27.69 9.90 -7.65
CA LEU A 91 -26.43 10.62 -7.75
C LEU A 91 -25.52 9.85 -8.72
N THR A 92 -25.07 10.51 -9.78
CA THR A 92 -24.18 9.93 -10.80
C THR A 92 -22.81 10.56 -10.72
N LEU A 93 -21.76 9.74 -10.64
CA LEU A 93 -20.37 10.12 -10.56
C LEU A 93 -19.65 9.60 -11.81
N PRO A 94 -18.99 10.46 -12.59
CA PRO A 94 -18.45 10.08 -13.90
C PRO A 94 -17.25 9.12 -13.81
N ASP A 95 -16.45 9.23 -12.73
CA ASP A 95 -15.20 8.51 -12.59
C ASP A 95 -14.76 8.37 -11.12
N ALA A 96 -13.62 7.71 -10.89
CA ALA A 96 -13.03 7.51 -9.57
C ALA A 96 -12.54 8.82 -8.93
N ALA A 97 -12.12 9.80 -9.72
CA ALA A 97 -11.68 11.10 -9.20
C ALA A 97 -12.86 11.86 -8.58
N ALA A 98 -14.04 11.81 -9.21
CA ALA A 98 -15.26 12.38 -8.67
C ALA A 98 -15.67 11.70 -7.35
N VAL A 99 -15.53 10.38 -7.24
CA VAL A 99 -15.75 9.65 -5.98
C VAL A 99 -14.73 10.10 -4.92
N ALA A 100 -13.44 10.14 -5.26
CA ALA A 100 -12.37 10.58 -4.37
C ALA A 100 -12.61 12.02 -3.86
N ALA A 101 -13.10 12.91 -4.73
CA ALA A 101 -13.46 14.28 -4.36
C ALA A 101 -14.64 14.31 -3.37
N CYS A 102 -15.69 13.52 -3.59
CA CYS A 102 -16.81 13.41 -2.65
C CYS A 102 -16.40 12.97 -1.24
N VAL A 103 -15.38 12.12 -1.12
CA VAL A 103 -14.92 11.58 0.15
C VAL A 103 -13.71 12.32 0.73
N GLY A 104 -13.26 13.43 0.11
CA GLY A 104 -12.14 14.23 0.56
C GLY A 104 -10.76 13.60 0.31
N GLN A 105 -10.65 12.69 -0.65
CA GLN A 105 -9.42 11.95 -1.00
C GLN A 105 -8.86 12.34 -2.39
N LEU A 106 -9.36 13.42 -2.99
CA LEU A 106 -9.00 13.78 -4.37
C LEU A 106 -7.49 13.93 -4.56
N ARG A 107 -6.83 14.68 -3.67
CA ARG A 107 -5.37 14.90 -3.77
C ARG A 107 -4.58 13.59 -3.69
N ARG A 108 -4.97 12.70 -2.76
CA ARG A 108 -4.31 11.38 -2.64
C ARG A 108 -4.52 10.54 -3.90
N TRP A 109 -5.73 10.58 -4.44
CA TRP A 109 -6.08 9.88 -5.68
C TRP A 109 -5.27 10.39 -6.88
N GLU A 110 -5.19 11.70 -7.06
CA GLU A 110 -4.43 12.32 -8.15
C GLU A 110 -2.94 11.97 -8.08
N VAL A 111 -2.33 12.10 -6.89
CA VAL A 111 -0.92 11.74 -6.69
C VAL A 111 -0.68 10.26 -6.95
N ALA A 112 -1.54 9.38 -6.43
CA ALA A 112 -1.42 7.94 -6.67
C ALA A 112 -1.57 7.59 -8.15
N THR A 113 -2.53 8.20 -8.84
CA THR A 113 -2.76 7.98 -10.27
C THR A 113 -1.57 8.42 -11.11
N GLN A 114 -1.03 9.61 -10.84
CA GLN A 114 0.15 10.12 -11.54
C GLN A 114 1.36 9.19 -11.36
N ARG A 115 1.64 8.79 -10.12
CA ARG A 115 2.76 7.89 -9.80
C ARG A 115 2.57 6.48 -10.37
N TYR A 116 1.35 5.98 -10.30
CA TYR A 116 0.99 4.70 -10.94
C TYR A 116 1.30 4.72 -12.43
N GLN A 117 0.84 5.75 -13.14
CA GLN A 117 1.12 5.92 -14.57
C GLN A 117 2.62 6.06 -14.86
N GLN A 118 3.37 6.76 -14.01
CA GLN A 118 4.81 6.91 -14.12
C GLN A 118 5.54 5.56 -13.99
N VAL A 119 5.13 4.72 -13.03
CA VAL A 119 5.71 3.38 -12.84
C VAL A 119 5.36 2.46 -14.01
N VAL A 120 4.09 2.38 -14.40
CA VAL A 120 3.64 1.53 -15.51
C VAL A 120 4.24 1.97 -16.85
N GLY A 121 4.34 3.29 -17.08
CA GLY A 121 4.96 3.84 -18.29
C GLY A 121 6.44 3.49 -18.41
N ARG A 122 7.16 3.44 -17.28
CA ARG A 122 8.57 3.06 -17.26
C ARG A 122 8.77 1.55 -17.30
N TRP A 123 7.94 0.80 -16.61
CA TRP A 123 8.01 -0.65 -16.50
C TRP A 123 6.67 -1.32 -16.84
N PRO A 124 6.33 -1.46 -18.13
CA PRO A 124 5.08 -2.08 -18.55
C PRO A 124 4.93 -3.56 -18.10
N ALA A 125 6.05 -4.20 -17.75
CA ALA A 125 6.06 -5.57 -17.26
C ALA A 125 5.58 -5.72 -15.81
N ILE A 126 5.50 -4.61 -15.03
CA ILE A 126 4.99 -4.64 -13.67
C ILE A 126 3.51 -5.07 -13.67
N GLU A 127 3.18 -5.99 -12.79
CA GLU A 127 1.80 -6.40 -12.59
C GLU A 127 0.97 -5.24 -12.04
N GLN A 128 0.08 -4.73 -12.86
CA GLN A 128 -0.69 -3.51 -12.59
C GLN A 128 -1.54 -3.62 -11.32
N ARG A 129 -2.12 -4.79 -11.08
CA ARG A 129 -2.95 -5.03 -9.89
C ARG A 129 -2.14 -5.05 -8.60
N ALA A 130 -0.96 -5.68 -8.63
CA ALA A 130 -0.04 -5.69 -7.49
C ALA A 130 0.47 -4.29 -7.17
N LEU A 131 0.75 -3.46 -8.20
CA LEU A 131 1.13 -2.06 -8.04
C LEU A 131 -0.02 -1.23 -7.46
N ALA A 132 -1.23 -1.38 -7.99
CA ALA A 132 -2.44 -0.69 -7.50
C ALA A 132 -2.75 -1.05 -6.03
N GLY A 133 -2.46 -2.27 -5.61
CA GLY A 133 -2.53 -2.72 -4.22
C GLY A 133 -1.58 -1.98 -3.26
N ARG A 134 -0.66 -1.17 -3.80
CA ARG A 134 0.25 -0.29 -3.03
C ARG A 134 -0.21 1.18 -3.04
N PHE A 135 -1.50 1.41 -3.07
CA PHE A 135 -2.09 2.75 -3.13
C PHE A 135 -1.50 3.72 -2.11
N ASP A 136 -1.35 3.30 -0.85
CA ASP A 136 -0.80 4.16 0.21
C ASP A 136 0.65 4.58 -0.07
N VAL A 137 1.46 3.70 -0.66
CA VAL A 137 2.82 4.04 -1.11
C VAL A 137 2.77 5.07 -2.22
N LEU A 138 1.91 4.86 -3.20
CA LEU A 138 1.75 5.78 -4.32
C LEU A 138 1.19 7.14 -3.88
N ALA A 139 0.23 7.16 -2.95
CA ALA A 139 -0.43 8.36 -2.47
C ALA A 139 0.40 9.16 -1.46
N ASP A 140 0.99 8.47 -0.46
CA ASP A 140 1.43 9.10 0.79
C ASP A 140 2.95 9.22 0.94
N TYR A 141 3.75 8.52 0.11
CA TYR A 141 5.20 8.72 0.13
C TYR A 141 5.56 10.17 -0.20
N SER A 142 6.55 10.73 0.49
CA SER A 142 7.12 12.00 0.10
C SER A 142 7.64 11.94 -1.34
N ALA A 143 7.72 13.08 -2.03
CA ALA A 143 8.28 13.12 -3.39
C ALA A 143 9.72 12.56 -3.40
N ALA A 144 10.53 12.88 -2.39
CA ALA A 144 11.89 12.39 -2.27
C ALA A 144 11.96 10.86 -2.06
N ASP A 145 11.07 10.29 -1.22
CA ASP A 145 11.05 8.84 -1.00
C ASP A 145 10.56 8.07 -2.25
N PHE A 146 9.60 8.64 -2.97
CA PHE A 146 9.15 8.05 -4.22
C PHE A 146 10.23 8.09 -5.29
N GLU A 147 10.96 9.20 -5.42
CA GLU A 147 12.09 9.33 -6.36
C GLU A 147 13.20 8.33 -6.03
N ARG A 148 13.57 8.19 -4.74
CA ARG A 148 14.54 7.17 -4.30
C ARG A 148 14.10 5.76 -4.65
N LEU A 149 12.82 5.45 -4.46
CA LEU A 149 12.24 4.16 -4.83
C LEU A 149 12.38 3.89 -6.32
N MET A 150 12.04 4.87 -7.17
CA MET A 150 12.16 4.77 -8.63
C MET A 150 13.60 4.60 -9.08
N THR A 151 14.53 5.37 -8.48
CA THR A 151 15.96 5.31 -8.78
C THR A 151 16.55 3.97 -8.37
N LEU A 152 16.21 3.49 -7.17
CA LEU A 152 16.67 2.18 -6.69
C LEU A 152 16.14 1.04 -7.56
N LEU A 153 14.87 1.08 -7.93
CA LEU A 153 14.26 0.06 -8.79
C LEU A 153 14.94 0.01 -10.15
N ALA A 154 15.20 1.18 -10.75
CA ALA A 154 15.95 1.27 -12.03
C ALA A 154 17.38 0.75 -11.92
N TRP A 155 18.05 1.07 -10.82
CA TRP A 155 19.42 0.58 -10.60
C TRP A 155 19.46 -0.94 -10.43
N LEU A 156 18.52 -1.50 -9.64
CA LEU A 156 18.43 -2.95 -9.42
C LEU A 156 18.06 -3.72 -10.71
N GLU A 157 17.24 -3.12 -11.56
CA GLU A 157 16.92 -3.67 -12.89
C GLU A 157 18.17 -3.73 -13.78
N ALA A 158 18.94 -2.65 -13.83
CA ALA A 158 20.16 -2.55 -14.61
C ALA A 158 21.32 -3.41 -14.05
N ASN A 159 21.29 -3.76 -12.77
CA ASN A 159 22.35 -4.48 -12.08
C ASN A 159 21.82 -5.74 -11.36
N PRO A 160 21.29 -6.75 -12.09
CA PRO A 160 20.59 -7.88 -11.50
C PRO A 160 21.49 -8.80 -10.64
N ALA A 161 22.81 -8.72 -10.78
CA ALA A 161 23.79 -9.50 -10.05
C ALA A 161 25.01 -8.63 -9.67
N SER A 162 24.77 -7.50 -9.00
CA SER A 162 25.82 -6.54 -8.67
C SER A 162 26.87 -7.09 -7.71
N GLY A 163 26.52 -8.04 -6.85
CA GLY A 163 27.41 -8.58 -5.82
C GLY A 163 27.80 -7.57 -4.73
N LEU A 164 27.19 -6.38 -4.73
CA LEU A 164 27.45 -5.36 -3.71
C LEU A 164 26.77 -5.72 -2.39
N TYR A 165 27.32 -5.26 -1.29
CA TYR A 165 26.59 -5.23 -0.02
C TYR A 165 25.53 -4.12 -0.06
N LEU A 166 24.46 -4.30 0.68
CA LEU A 166 23.36 -3.33 0.79
C LEU A 166 23.84 -1.89 1.04
N ARG A 167 24.81 -1.72 1.96
CA ARG A 167 25.42 -0.43 2.30
C ARG A 167 26.25 0.22 1.19
N GLN A 168 26.53 -0.52 0.12
CA GLN A 168 27.33 -0.05 -1.02
C GLN A 168 26.46 0.35 -2.21
N LEU A 169 25.14 0.31 -2.07
CA LEU A 169 24.23 0.74 -3.13
C LEU A 169 24.52 2.20 -3.51
N PRO A 170 24.80 2.50 -4.78
CA PRO A 170 25.15 3.85 -5.22
C PRO A 170 23.90 4.68 -5.53
N VAL A 171 22.93 4.68 -4.62
CA VAL A 171 21.67 5.44 -4.75
C VAL A 171 21.58 6.41 -3.58
N GLU A 172 21.60 7.70 -3.89
CA GLU A 172 21.59 8.74 -2.88
C GLU A 172 20.36 8.67 -1.99
N GLY A 173 20.58 8.79 -0.67
CA GLY A 173 19.51 8.74 0.33
C GLY A 173 18.93 7.34 0.57
N VAL A 174 19.45 6.28 -0.06
CA VAL A 174 19.10 4.89 0.23
C VAL A 174 20.15 4.31 1.18
N ASP A 175 19.84 4.32 2.46
CA ASP A 175 20.63 3.63 3.48
C ASP A 175 19.97 2.31 3.89
N THR A 176 20.66 1.55 4.73
CA THR A 176 20.19 0.25 5.22
C THR A 176 18.83 0.37 5.94
N LYS A 177 18.65 1.40 6.79
CA LYS A 177 17.41 1.61 7.56
C LYS A 177 16.23 2.00 6.65
N TRP A 178 16.51 2.81 5.63
CA TRP A 178 15.50 3.22 4.66
C TRP A 178 14.98 1.99 3.88
N LEU A 179 15.90 1.13 3.44
CA LEU A 179 15.55 -0.05 2.66
C LEU A 179 14.93 -1.16 3.51
N GLU A 180 15.41 -1.40 4.73
CA GLU A 180 14.85 -2.40 5.64
C GLU A 180 13.33 -2.22 5.84
N LYS A 181 12.88 -0.98 6.00
CA LYS A 181 11.45 -0.65 6.13
C LYS A 181 10.65 -0.86 4.83
N ARG A 182 11.31 -0.98 3.70
CA ARG A 182 10.71 -1.04 2.35
C ARG A 182 11.05 -2.32 1.59
N THR A 183 11.74 -3.24 2.24
CA THR A 183 12.19 -4.51 1.62
C THR A 183 11.04 -5.28 0.98
N GLY A 184 9.91 -5.44 1.68
CA GLY A 184 8.75 -6.15 1.14
C GLY A 184 8.13 -5.48 -0.09
N LEU A 185 8.07 -4.15 -0.11
CA LEU A 185 7.61 -3.38 -1.27
C LEU A 185 8.54 -3.57 -2.46
N MET A 186 9.85 -3.35 -2.24
CA MET A 186 10.86 -3.48 -3.30
C MET A 186 10.92 -4.91 -3.84
N ALA A 187 10.83 -5.91 -2.96
CA ALA A 187 10.80 -7.31 -3.37
C ALA A 187 9.57 -7.61 -4.25
N ALA A 188 8.39 -7.11 -3.89
CA ALA A 188 7.19 -7.28 -4.70
C ALA A 188 7.33 -6.65 -6.10
N LEU A 189 7.85 -5.43 -6.19
CA LEU A 189 8.08 -4.75 -7.46
C LEU A 189 9.13 -5.47 -8.33
N LEU A 190 10.24 -5.91 -7.72
CA LEU A 190 11.29 -6.63 -8.45
C LEU A 190 10.84 -8.02 -8.92
N ARG A 191 10.07 -8.76 -8.10
CA ARG A 191 9.51 -10.05 -8.54
C ARG A 191 8.60 -9.86 -9.75
N SER A 192 7.74 -8.86 -9.69
CA SER A 192 6.87 -8.52 -10.80
C SER A 192 7.67 -8.18 -12.07
N LEU A 193 8.71 -7.34 -11.97
CA LEU A 193 9.57 -6.99 -13.08
C LEU A 193 10.33 -8.17 -13.67
N ARG A 194 10.90 -9.02 -12.80
CA ARG A 194 11.74 -10.16 -13.22
C ARG A 194 10.95 -11.42 -13.49
N LYS A 195 9.64 -11.41 -13.25
CA LYS A 195 8.73 -12.57 -13.39
C LYS A 195 9.21 -13.78 -12.57
N VAL A 196 9.69 -13.52 -11.36
CA VAL A 196 10.17 -14.55 -10.42
C VAL A 196 9.05 -14.94 -9.48
N ALA A 197 8.87 -16.24 -9.24
CA ALA A 197 7.84 -16.74 -8.33
C ALA A 197 8.05 -16.28 -6.88
N GLU A 198 6.98 -16.24 -6.09
CA GLU A 198 7.01 -15.78 -4.69
C GLU A 198 7.89 -16.61 -3.75
N ASP A 199 8.18 -17.87 -4.13
CA ASP A 199 8.90 -18.84 -3.29
C ASP A 199 10.40 -18.55 -3.12
N ASP A 200 10.97 -17.62 -3.88
CA ASP A 200 12.37 -17.21 -3.73
C ASP A 200 12.50 -16.14 -2.63
N GLY A 201 12.39 -16.60 -1.37
CA GLY A 201 12.38 -15.75 -0.17
C GLY A 201 13.70 -15.04 0.14
N ASP A 202 14.79 -15.33 -0.59
CA ASP A 202 16.08 -14.67 -0.33
C ASP A 202 16.13 -13.27 -0.93
N PHE A 203 15.95 -12.28 -0.05
CA PHE A 203 16.06 -10.86 -0.38
C PHE A 203 17.39 -10.53 -1.11
N HIS A 204 18.55 -11.04 -0.63
CA HIS A 204 19.85 -10.72 -1.23
C HIS A 204 19.95 -11.28 -2.65
N ARG A 205 19.46 -12.50 -2.85
CA ARG A 205 19.42 -13.14 -4.16
C ARG A 205 18.52 -12.39 -5.13
N LEU A 206 17.31 -12.04 -4.67
CA LEU A 206 16.35 -11.27 -5.48
C LEU A 206 16.92 -9.92 -5.91
N PHE A 207 17.65 -9.25 -5.03
CA PHE A 207 18.26 -7.94 -5.31
C PHE A 207 19.61 -8.03 -6.01
N GLY A 208 20.17 -9.24 -6.21
CA GLY A 208 21.51 -9.42 -6.75
C GLY A 208 22.59 -8.89 -5.83
N LEU A 209 22.32 -8.85 -4.53
CA LEU A 209 23.23 -8.34 -3.51
C LEU A 209 24.00 -9.46 -2.81
N ARG A 210 25.13 -9.12 -2.27
CA ARG A 210 25.93 -10.03 -1.45
C ARG A 210 25.34 -10.10 -0.04
N ARG A 211 25.10 -11.33 0.43
CA ARG A 211 24.70 -11.56 1.82
C ARG A 211 25.89 -11.29 2.74
N PRO A 212 25.76 -10.49 3.80
CA PRO A 212 26.78 -10.42 4.83
C PRO A 212 27.06 -11.80 5.41
N ALA A 213 28.32 -12.12 5.59
CA ALA A 213 28.68 -13.37 6.27
C ALA A 213 28.14 -13.37 7.70
N HIS A 214 27.56 -14.49 8.10
CA HIS A 214 27.14 -14.65 9.47
C HIS A 214 28.36 -14.61 10.39
N ARG A 215 28.41 -13.61 11.27
CA ARG A 215 29.49 -13.46 12.26
C ARG A 215 29.08 -14.10 13.57
N VAL A 216 30.04 -14.78 14.17
CA VAL A 216 29.88 -15.40 15.47
C VAL A 216 30.95 -14.84 16.40
N ARG A 217 30.61 -14.59 17.65
CA ARG A 217 31.56 -14.24 18.69
C ARG A 217 31.82 -15.46 19.54
N ILE A 218 33.07 -15.80 19.71
CA ILE A 218 33.51 -16.89 20.60
C ILE A 218 34.39 -16.35 21.69
N ARG A 219 34.27 -16.91 22.89
CA ARG A 219 35.15 -16.65 24.03
C ARG A 219 35.93 -17.91 24.32
N VAL A 220 37.24 -17.86 24.14
CA VAL A 220 38.15 -18.99 24.42
C VAL A 220 38.53 -18.97 25.87
N LEU A 221 37.89 -19.80 26.69
CA LEU A 221 38.12 -19.84 28.16
C LEU A 221 39.41 -20.58 28.53
N CYS A 222 39.76 -21.62 27.79
CA CYS A 222 40.94 -22.45 28.04
C CYS A 222 42.25 -21.73 27.67
N PRO A 223 43.19 -21.51 28.61
CA PRO A 223 44.48 -20.83 28.31
C PRO A 223 45.32 -21.56 27.28
N VAL A 224 45.20 -22.89 27.19
CA VAL A 224 45.96 -23.69 26.20
C VAL A 224 45.46 -23.41 24.78
N LEU A 225 44.14 -23.41 24.61
CA LEU A 225 43.51 -23.09 23.31
C LEU A 225 43.73 -21.63 22.90
N ARG A 226 43.81 -20.70 23.83
CA ARG A 226 44.13 -19.29 23.52
C ARG A 226 45.48 -19.14 22.84
N ARG A 227 46.49 -19.95 23.19
CA ARG A 227 47.83 -19.90 22.53
C ARG A 227 47.72 -20.21 21.03
N ALA A 228 46.82 -21.12 20.65
CA ALA A 228 46.61 -21.47 19.26
C ALA A 228 45.96 -20.35 18.45
N VAL A 229 45.33 -19.37 19.09
CA VAL A 229 44.67 -18.22 18.45
C VAL A 229 45.37 -16.89 18.81
N GLY A 230 46.68 -16.93 19.05
CA GLY A 230 47.47 -15.73 19.34
C GLY A 230 47.24 -15.11 20.71
N GLY A 231 46.73 -15.86 21.68
CA GLY A 231 46.42 -15.37 23.01
C GLY A 231 45.08 -14.64 23.17
N LEU A 232 44.30 -14.50 22.09
CA LEU A 232 43.03 -13.81 22.12
C LEU A 232 42.00 -14.62 22.91
N CYS A 233 41.30 -13.95 23.82
CA CYS A 233 40.23 -14.58 24.59
C CYS A 233 38.85 -14.35 23.95
N ASP A 234 38.67 -13.29 23.16
CA ASP A 234 37.42 -12.87 22.58
C ASP A 234 37.62 -12.60 21.08
N ILE A 235 36.93 -13.36 20.24
CA ILE A 235 37.14 -13.34 18.79
C ILE A 235 35.78 -13.25 18.13
N GLU A 236 35.62 -12.30 17.21
CA GLU A 236 34.44 -12.19 16.36
C GLU A 236 34.86 -12.25 14.91
N ALA A 237 34.41 -13.28 14.21
CA ALA A 237 34.68 -13.46 12.80
C ALA A 237 33.52 -14.18 12.11
N PRO A 238 33.52 -14.22 10.75
CA PRO A 238 32.62 -15.09 10.01
C PRO A 238 32.67 -16.54 10.50
N ALA A 239 31.52 -17.18 10.62
CA ALA A 239 31.42 -18.55 11.14
C ALA A 239 32.36 -19.54 10.42
N GLY A 240 32.50 -19.42 9.09
CA GLY A 240 33.42 -20.25 8.30
C GLY A 240 34.90 -20.04 8.64
N GLU A 241 35.28 -18.80 8.98
CA GLU A 241 36.65 -18.49 9.42
C GLU A 241 36.93 -19.05 10.83
N LEU A 242 35.94 -18.91 11.74
CA LEU A 242 36.06 -19.49 13.08
C LEU A 242 36.13 -21.02 13.04
N ALA A 243 35.41 -21.66 12.12
CA ALA A 243 35.46 -23.12 11.95
C ALA A 243 36.83 -23.62 11.47
N SER A 244 37.65 -22.77 10.86
CA SER A 244 38.99 -23.09 10.42
C SER A 244 40.10 -22.85 11.45
N LEU A 245 39.75 -22.34 12.64
CA LEU A 245 40.71 -22.11 13.72
C LEU A 245 41.28 -23.46 14.22
N PRO A 246 42.61 -23.51 14.51
CA PRO A 246 43.25 -24.71 14.97
C PRO A 246 42.99 -24.98 16.50
N ILE A 247 41.72 -25.03 16.83
CA ILE A 247 41.27 -25.30 18.22
C ILE A 247 40.26 -26.45 18.22
N ALA A 248 40.40 -27.37 19.18
CA ALA A 248 39.49 -28.47 19.39
C ALA A 248 39.02 -28.46 20.84
N PRO A 249 37.96 -27.72 21.17
CA PRO A 249 37.44 -27.65 22.53
C PRO A 249 36.72 -28.95 22.90
N GLU A 250 36.93 -29.44 24.15
CA GLU A 250 36.19 -30.56 24.70
C GLU A 250 34.73 -30.17 25.06
N THR A 251 34.55 -28.91 25.44
CA THR A 251 33.24 -28.37 25.85
C THR A 251 32.98 -27.04 25.15
N VAL A 252 31.79 -26.88 24.62
CA VAL A 252 31.29 -25.63 24.04
C VAL A 252 30.01 -25.24 24.77
N VAL A 253 29.96 -24.01 25.27
CA VAL A 253 28.77 -23.42 25.85
C VAL A 253 28.21 -22.39 24.89
N ILE A 254 26.96 -22.55 24.52
CA ILE A 254 26.24 -21.61 23.63
C ILE A 254 25.37 -20.72 24.47
N VAL A 255 25.54 -19.40 24.34
CA VAL A 255 24.70 -18.40 25.03
C VAL A 255 23.99 -17.54 23.97
N GLU A 256 22.71 -17.31 24.20
CA GLU A 256 21.88 -16.55 23.28
C GLU A 256 22.13 -15.03 23.40
N ASN A 257 22.47 -14.57 24.60
CA ASN A 257 22.63 -13.15 24.89
C ASN A 257 24.09 -12.81 25.23
N LEU A 258 24.60 -11.75 24.57
CA LEU A 258 25.99 -11.28 24.77
C LEU A 258 26.30 -10.92 26.23
N GLU A 259 25.34 -10.34 26.93
CA GLU A 259 25.47 -9.92 28.34
C GLU A 259 25.57 -11.10 29.29
N THR A 260 25.05 -12.26 28.92
CA THR A 260 25.11 -13.50 29.77
C THR A 260 26.41 -14.24 29.58
N GLY A 261 27.19 -13.97 28.55
CA GLY A 261 28.47 -14.62 28.22
C GLY A 261 29.72 -13.87 28.70
N LEU A 262 29.56 -12.75 29.42
CA LEU A 262 30.61 -11.95 29.99
C LEU A 262 30.81 -12.32 31.46
#